data_88c934c0d8c94966807e31b8c4e487fd
#
_entry.id   88c934c0d8c94966807e31b8c4e487fd
#
_cell.length_a   1.000
_cell.length_b   1.000
_cell.length_c   1.000
_cell.angle_alpha   90.00
_cell.angle_beta   90.00
_cell.angle_gamma   90.00
#
_symmetry.space_group_name_H-M   'P 1'
#
loop_
_entity.id
_entity.type
_entity.pdbx_description
1 polymer ?
#
loop_
_entity_poly.entity_id
_entity_poly.type
_entity_poly.pdbx_seq_one_letter_code
_entity_poly.pdbx_strand_id
1 'polypeptide(L)'
;MEDIFFSVVIPTLNEQVFLPHLLKSLANQTFRNFETMVVDSNSKDKTKLVFEKFQKDIPHAVFINVQKQNVSYQRNFGAANSKGSYLVFLDADVEMEPTFLEELHLAVMKKKFVLATTWIAPDSTSSIDQAMIVLANLAIDLAKSINKPFSGGYNTIVRKDIFEKLKGFNEKLPISEDHDFTIRAYKKGIDLCILREPRITMSLRRLRSEGTLTTLRKCAITSTHLVLKGPITKELFDYQMGGHVHKKRKKKKISERINYYLKSIDKIQDKLLQLLN
;
A
#
# COMPACT_ATOMS: atom_id res chain seq x y z
N MET A 1 4.51 14.15 -29.06
CA MET A 1 4.51 14.09 -27.57
C MET A 1 4.98 12.68 -27.23
N GLU A 2 5.97 12.54 -26.37
CA GLU A 2 6.38 11.21 -25.91
C GLU A 2 5.20 10.57 -25.15
N ASP A 3 4.92 9.30 -25.44
CA ASP A 3 3.88 8.56 -24.75
C ASP A 3 4.26 8.40 -23.27
N ILE A 4 3.35 8.78 -22.36
CA ILE A 4 3.58 8.66 -20.92
C ILE A 4 3.73 7.18 -20.55
N PHE A 5 4.78 6.85 -19.81
CA PHE A 5 5.04 5.46 -19.43
C PHE A 5 4.28 5.04 -18.17
N PHE A 6 4.39 5.81 -17.07
CA PHE A 6 3.66 5.52 -15.84
C PHE A 6 2.57 6.55 -15.56
N SER A 7 1.41 6.08 -15.08
CA SER A 7 0.42 6.91 -14.42
C SER A 7 0.35 6.52 -12.95
N VAL A 8 0.81 7.40 -12.09
CA VAL A 8 0.73 7.22 -10.62
C VAL A 8 -0.64 7.69 -10.15
N VAL A 9 -1.44 6.78 -9.58
CA VAL A 9 -2.82 7.06 -9.12
C VAL A 9 -2.86 6.97 -7.60
N ILE A 10 -3.27 8.07 -6.96
CA ILE A 10 -3.24 8.26 -5.51
C ILE A 10 -4.63 8.62 -5.01
N PRO A 11 -5.37 7.70 -4.38
CA PRO A 11 -6.62 8.04 -3.70
C PRO A 11 -6.32 8.81 -2.41
N THR A 12 -7.07 9.89 -2.16
CA THR A 12 -6.93 10.70 -0.93
C THR A 12 -8.26 10.96 -0.24
N LEU A 13 -8.21 10.98 1.11
CA LEU A 13 -9.28 11.48 1.97
C LEU A 13 -8.70 12.01 3.29
N ASN A 14 -8.66 13.34 3.44
CA ASN A 14 -8.10 14.04 4.60
C ASN A 14 -6.64 13.62 4.91
N GLU A 15 -5.76 13.72 3.94
CA GLU A 15 -4.36 13.27 3.98
C GLU A 15 -3.35 14.43 4.11
N GLN A 16 -3.75 15.60 4.63
CA GLN A 16 -2.87 16.77 4.74
C GLN A 16 -1.53 16.51 5.46
N VAL A 17 -1.48 15.47 6.31
CA VAL A 17 -0.29 15.15 7.14
C VAL A 17 0.68 14.22 6.39
N PHE A 18 0.15 13.24 5.64
CA PHE A 18 0.98 12.18 5.04
C PHE A 18 1.26 12.43 3.56
N LEU A 19 0.30 12.95 2.81
CA LEU A 19 0.46 13.25 1.39
C LEU A 19 1.71 14.09 1.03
N PRO A 20 2.18 15.07 1.86
CA PRO A 20 3.41 15.81 1.56
C PRO A 20 4.64 14.94 1.35
N HIS A 21 4.78 13.83 2.08
CA HIS A 21 5.92 12.92 1.99
C HIS A 21 5.94 12.21 0.63
N LEU A 22 4.80 11.65 0.22
CA LEU A 22 4.66 11.02 -1.09
C LEU A 22 4.89 12.02 -2.22
N LEU A 23 4.27 13.22 -2.16
CA LEU A 23 4.44 14.24 -3.21
C LEU A 23 5.89 14.69 -3.32
N LYS A 24 6.60 14.85 -2.20
CA LYS A 24 8.04 15.16 -2.19
C LYS A 24 8.85 14.05 -2.85
N SER A 25 8.54 12.78 -2.57
CA SER A 25 9.25 11.66 -3.21
C SER A 25 8.96 11.57 -4.70
N LEU A 26 7.75 11.91 -5.17
CA LEU A 26 7.42 12.02 -6.60
C LEU A 26 8.12 13.19 -7.29
N ALA A 27 8.21 14.35 -6.66
CA ALA A 27 8.94 15.49 -7.19
C ALA A 27 10.43 15.18 -7.42
N ASN A 28 11.02 14.34 -6.57
CA ASN A 28 12.43 13.96 -6.59
C ASN A 28 12.75 12.73 -7.47
N GLN A 29 11.77 12.13 -8.18
CA GLN A 29 12.05 10.98 -9.03
C GLN A 29 13.01 11.32 -10.17
N THR A 30 14.01 10.46 -10.39
CA THR A 30 14.97 10.57 -11.52
C THR A 30 14.30 10.26 -12.86
N PHE A 31 13.42 9.28 -12.91
CA PHE A 31 12.59 8.98 -14.08
C PHE A 31 11.45 10.00 -14.19
N ARG A 32 11.36 10.73 -15.30
CA ARG A 32 10.41 11.86 -15.47
C ARG A 32 9.26 11.56 -16.44
N ASN A 33 9.27 10.41 -17.14
CA ASN A 33 8.21 10.04 -18.08
C ASN A 33 7.02 9.41 -17.34
N PHE A 34 6.35 10.21 -16.49
CA PHE A 34 5.16 9.82 -15.76
C PHE A 34 4.20 10.99 -15.55
N GLU A 35 2.96 10.67 -15.25
CA GLU A 35 1.95 11.60 -14.76
C GLU A 35 1.47 11.21 -13.36
N THR A 36 0.86 12.13 -12.64
CA THR A 36 0.35 11.90 -11.29
C THR A 36 -1.10 12.34 -11.17
N MET A 37 -1.99 11.40 -10.81
CA MET A 37 -3.41 11.61 -10.61
C MET A 37 -3.73 11.50 -9.11
N VAL A 38 -3.91 12.61 -8.42
CA VAL A 38 -4.45 12.62 -7.04
C VAL A 38 -5.96 12.69 -7.13
N VAL A 39 -6.63 11.62 -6.73
CA VAL A 39 -8.10 11.53 -6.75
C VAL A 39 -8.64 11.66 -5.33
N ASP A 40 -9.20 12.81 -5.02
CA ASP A 40 -9.64 13.19 -3.69
C ASP A 40 -11.15 12.97 -3.49
N SER A 41 -11.52 12.31 -2.41
CA SER A 41 -12.90 12.06 -2.01
C SER A 41 -13.48 13.17 -1.15
N ASN A 42 -13.41 14.42 -1.63
CA ASN A 42 -13.99 15.58 -0.97
C ASN A 42 -13.42 15.83 0.45
N SER A 43 -12.09 15.82 0.56
CA SER A 43 -11.37 16.14 1.81
C SER A 43 -11.81 17.46 2.43
N LYS A 44 -11.90 17.51 3.75
CA LYS A 44 -12.30 18.69 4.53
C LYS A 44 -11.12 19.39 5.19
N ASP A 45 -9.94 18.84 5.06
CA ASP A 45 -8.68 19.37 5.56
C ASP A 45 -7.89 20.12 4.46
N LYS A 46 -6.60 20.33 4.68
CA LYS A 46 -5.73 21.05 3.74
C LYS A 46 -5.13 20.15 2.64
N THR A 47 -5.68 18.96 2.36
CA THR A 47 -5.15 18.02 1.37
C THR A 47 -4.91 18.68 0.01
N LYS A 48 -5.89 19.44 -0.51
CA LYS A 48 -5.77 20.16 -1.79
C LYS A 48 -4.66 21.19 -1.76
N LEU A 49 -4.58 22.00 -0.71
CA LEU A 49 -3.54 23.02 -0.55
C LEU A 49 -2.12 22.41 -0.47
N VAL A 50 -2.02 21.21 0.12
CA VAL A 50 -0.77 20.45 0.13
C VAL A 50 -0.38 20.05 -1.28
N PHE A 51 -1.30 19.48 -2.07
CA PHE A 51 -1.04 19.12 -3.47
C PHE A 51 -0.57 20.32 -4.29
N GLU A 52 -1.26 21.46 -4.21
CA GLU A 52 -0.95 22.68 -4.97
C GLU A 52 0.49 23.17 -4.77
N LYS A 53 1.09 22.94 -3.59
CA LYS A 53 2.49 23.30 -3.30
C LYS A 53 3.51 22.49 -4.12
N PHE A 54 3.20 21.23 -4.44
CA PHE A 54 4.10 20.32 -5.15
C PHE A 54 3.77 20.18 -6.63
N GLN A 55 2.60 20.68 -7.06
CA GLN A 55 2.07 20.44 -8.41
C GLN A 55 3.05 20.81 -9.53
N LYS A 56 3.80 21.89 -9.37
CA LYS A 56 4.75 22.38 -10.39
C LYS A 56 6.01 21.52 -10.51
N ASP A 57 6.37 20.81 -9.44
CA ASP A 57 7.61 20.02 -9.36
C ASP A 57 7.38 18.56 -9.84
N ILE A 58 6.12 18.14 -9.92
CA ILE A 58 5.73 16.77 -10.29
C ILE A 58 5.24 16.76 -11.74
N PRO A 59 5.75 15.85 -12.61
CA PRO A 59 5.30 15.76 -13.99
C PRO A 59 3.79 15.54 -14.11
N HIS A 60 3.15 16.34 -14.95
CA HIS A 60 1.74 16.21 -15.33
C HIS A 60 0.80 15.94 -14.15
N ALA A 61 1.04 16.62 -13.01
CA ALA A 61 0.27 16.41 -11.79
C ALA A 61 -1.13 17.04 -11.87
N VAL A 62 -2.15 16.24 -11.61
CA VAL A 62 -3.56 16.63 -11.65
C VAL A 62 -4.25 16.25 -10.34
N PHE A 63 -5.04 17.19 -9.79
CA PHE A 63 -5.90 16.97 -8.64
C PHE A 63 -7.36 16.87 -9.10
N ILE A 64 -8.00 15.75 -8.81
CA ILE A 64 -9.38 15.47 -9.22
C ILE A 64 -10.21 15.28 -7.95
N ASN A 65 -11.25 16.07 -7.79
CA ASN A 65 -12.19 15.92 -6.69
C ASN A 65 -13.39 15.06 -7.14
N VAL A 66 -13.71 14.03 -6.35
CA VAL A 66 -14.86 13.15 -6.55
C VAL A 66 -15.73 13.13 -5.30
N GLN A 67 -17.06 12.95 -5.48
CA GLN A 67 -17.99 12.97 -4.35
C GLN A 67 -18.08 11.60 -3.64
N LYS A 68 -17.81 10.51 -4.37
CA LYS A 68 -17.96 9.15 -3.85
C LYS A 68 -16.75 8.78 -2.97
N GLN A 69 -16.99 8.53 -1.68
CA GLN A 69 -15.97 8.06 -0.74
C GLN A 69 -15.79 6.54 -0.85
N ASN A 70 -15.01 6.10 -1.82
CA ASN A 70 -14.70 4.70 -2.06
C ASN A 70 -13.34 4.60 -2.74
N VAL A 71 -12.39 3.91 -2.14
CA VAL A 71 -11.01 3.80 -2.63
C VAL A 71 -10.93 3.12 -3.99
N SER A 72 -11.74 2.06 -4.21
CA SER A 72 -11.83 1.39 -5.51
C SER A 72 -12.30 2.33 -6.60
N TYR A 73 -13.35 3.12 -6.31
CA TYR A 73 -13.85 4.14 -7.24
C TYR A 73 -12.78 5.19 -7.56
N GLN A 74 -12.09 5.72 -6.55
CA GLN A 74 -11.03 6.71 -6.76
C GLN A 74 -9.91 6.16 -7.65
N ARG A 75 -9.44 4.94 -7.38
CA ARG A 75 -8.41 4.28 -8.20
C ARG A 75 -8.91 4.01 -9.62
N ASN A 76 -10.13 3.51 -9.80
CA ASN A 76 -10.75 3.29 -11.11
C ASN A 76 -10.89 4.59 -11.89
N PHE A 77 -11.37 5.66 -11.22
CA PHE A 77 -11.53 6.98 -11.82
C PHE A 77 -10.19 7.56 -12.28
N GLY A 78 -9.15 7.48 -11.44
CA GLY A 78 -7.79 7.89 -11.80
C GLY A 78 -7.26 7.11 -13.00
N ALA A 79 -7.41 5.78 -12.99
CA ALA A 79 -6.98 4.92 -14.09
C ALA A 79 -7.70 5.24 -15.42
N ALA A 80 -9.01 5.52 -15.38
CA ALA A 80 -9.79 5.87 -16.57
C ALA A 80 -9.34 7.20 -17.21
N ASN A 81 -8.85 8.13 -16.39
CA ASN A 81 -8.35 9.43 -16.84
C ASN A 81 -6.83 9.47 -17.10
N SER A 82 -6.15 8.36 -16.93
CA SER A 82 -4.70 8.22 -17.11
C SER A 82 -4.33 8.00 -18.58
N LYS A 83 -3.08 8.34 -18.94
CA LYS A 83 -2.52 8.19 -20.30
C LYS A 83 -1.36 7.20 -20.35
N GLY A 84 -0.78 6.86 -19.20
CA GLY A 84 0.39 5.99 -19.12
C GLY A 84 0.11 4.54 -19.52
N SER A 85 1.12 3.89 -20.06
CA SER A 85 1.07 2.48 -20.42
C SER A 85 0.94 1.56 -19.21
N TYR A 86 1.50 1.96 -18.07
CA TYR A 86 1.41 1.29 -16.79
C TYR A 86 0.80 2.18 -15.72
N LEU A 87 -0.12 1.61 -14.96
CA LEU A 87 -0.72 2.23 -13.77
C LEU A 87 0.07 1.81 -12.54
N VAL A 88 0.40 2.78 -11.69
CA VAL A 88 1.06 2.57 -10.39
C VAL A 88 0.12 3.11 -9.31
N PHE A 89 -0.55 2.23 -8.60
CA PHE A 89 -1.44 2.63 -7.50
C PHE A 89 -0.64 2.74 -6.21
N LEU A 90 -0.71 3.90 -5.57
CA LEU A 90 -0.03 4.19 -4.31
C LEU A 90 -1.03 4.82 -3.33
N ASP A 91 -0.96 4.43 -2.06
CA ASP A 91 -1.69 5.14 -1.00
C ASP A 91 -0.95 6.43 -0.61
N ALA A 92 -1.67 7.40 -0.05
CA ALA A 92 -1.16 8.73 0.26
C ALA A 92 -0.09 8.77 1.37
N ASP A 93 0.15 7.65 2.05
CA ASP A 93 1.05 7.50 3.20
C ASP A 93 2.27 6.61 2.93
N VAL A 94 2.63 6.45 1.66
CA VAL A 94 3.87 5.79 1.26
C VAL A 94 4.92 6.81 0.83
N GLU A 95 6.18 6.40 0.87
CA GLU A 95 7.32 7.17 0.36
C GLU A 95 8.16 6.28 -0.58
N MET A 96 8.92 6.91 -1.46
CA MET A 96 9.75 6.21 -2.44
C MET A 96 11.15 6.84 -2.48
N GLU A 97 12.16 6.01 -2.73
CA GLU A 97 13.49 6.49 -3.08
C GLU A 97 13.48 7.22 -4.44
N PRO A 98 14.39 8.16 -4.68
CA PRO A 98 14.42 8.94 -5.92
C PRO A 98 14.54 8.09 -7.20
N THR A 99 15.12 6.90 -7.12
CA THR A 99 15.32 5.97 -8.23
C THR A 99 14.16 4.97 -8.42
N PHE A 100 13.12 5.02 -7.59
CA PHE A 100 12.05 4.00 -7.58
C PHE A 100 11.40 3.79 -8.95
N LEU A 101 10.95 4.85 -9.62
CA LEU A 101 10.30 4.74 -10.93
C LEU A 101 11.28 4.34 -12.03
N GLU A 102 12.55 4.73 -11.94
CA GLU A 102 13.60 4.32 -12.86
C GLU A 102 13.88 2.81 -12.75
N GLU A 103 14.07 2.32 -11.52
CA GLU A 103 14.29 0.88 -11.27
C GLU A 103 13.06 0.06 -11.65
N LEU A 104 11.85 0.58 -11.41
CA LEU A 104 10.60 -0.04 -11.83
C LEU A 104 10.51 -0.12 -13.36
N HIS A 105 10.88 0.95 -14.08
CA HIS A 105 10.93 0.98 -15.54
C HIS A 105 11.92 -0.08 -16.07
N LEU A 106 13.11 -0.14 -15.52
CA LEU A 106 14.12 -1.16 -15.88
C LEU A 106 13.59 -2.59 -15.60
N ALA A 107 12.89 -2.77 -14.49
CA ALA A 107 12.27 -4.07 -14.17
C ALA A 107 11.18 -4.46 -15.18
N VAL A 108 10.33 -3.51 -15.62
CA VAL A 108 9.34 -3.74 -16.69
C VAL A 108 10.03 -4.17 -17.97
N MET A 109 11.04 -3.42 -18.40
CA MET A 109 11.77 -3.71 -19.66
C MET A 109 12.44 -5.07 -19.63
N LYS A 110 13.05 -5.45 -18.49
CA LYS A 110 13.76 -6.73 -18.32
C LYS A 110 12.83 -7.92 -18.16
N LYS A 111 11.81 -7.82 -17.28
CA LYS A 111 10.96 -8.96 -16.91
C LYS A 111 9.66 -9.04 -17.71
N LYS A 112 9.28 -7.97 -18.41
CA LYS A 112 8.07 -7.87 -19.26
C LYS A 112 6.79 -8.30 -18.53
N PHE A 113 6.68 -8.04 -17.22
CA PHE A 113 5.49 -8.34 -16.45
C PHE A 113 4.33 -7.40 -16.81
N VAL A 114 3.12 -7.86 -16.59
CA VAL A 114 1.89 -7.07 -16.81
C VAL A 114 1.17 -6.73 -15.51
N LEU A 115 1.50 -7.43 -14.41
CA LEU A 115 1.01 -7.19 -13.07
C LEU A 115 2.15 -7.43 -12.08
N ALA A 116 2.40 -6.48 -11.19
CA ALA A 116 3.43 -6.58 -10.18
C ALA A 116 3.05 -5.91 -8.85
N THR A 117 3.77 -6.27 -7.83
CA THR A 117 3.89 -5.54 -6.56
C THR A 117 5.36 -5.50 -6.16
N THR A 118 5.74 -4.59 -5.28
CA THR A 118 7.09 -4.57 -4.72
C THR A 118 7.07 -4.93 -3.24
N TRP A 119 8.19 -5.38 -2.71
CA TRP A 119 8.40 -5.45 -1.27
C TRP A 119 8.30 -4.05 -0.66
N ILE A 120 8.02 -4.02 0.62
CA ILE A 120 7.88 -2.79 1.41
C ILE A 120 9.00 -2.68 2.44
N ALA A 121 9.30 -1.45 2.85
CA ALA A 121 10.13 -1.09 3.98
C ALA A 121 9.27 -0.34 5.04
N PRO A 122 9.60 -0.40 6.34
CA PRO A 122 8.89 0.38 7.36
C PRO A 122 9.41 1.82 7.41
N ASP A 123 8.55 2.75 7.80
CA ASP A 123 8.90 4.14 8.15
C ASP A 123 9.48 4.26 9.57
N SER A 124 10.22 3.25 10.02
CA SER A 124 10.69 3.10 11.40
C SER A 124 12.01 2.35 11.48
N THR A 125 12.86 2.74 12.40
CA THR A 125 14.12 2.05 12.75
C THR A 125 13.94 1.00 13.85
N SER A 126 12.73 0.81 14.38
CA SER A 126 12.42 -0.19 15.40
C SER A 126 12.67 -1.60 14.88
N SER A 127 13.43 -2.43 15.62
CA SER A 127 13.68 -3.83 15.24
C SER A 127 12.37 -4.64 15.13
N ILE A 128 11.36 -4.32 15.94
CA ILE A 128 10.05 -4.98 15.89
C ILE A 128 9.33 -4.63 14.57
N ASP A 129 9.31 -3.36 14.19
CA ASP A 129 8.68 -2.91 12.95
C ASP A 129 9.40 -3.51 11.73
N GLN A 130 10.74 -3.55 11.77
CA GLN A 130 11.56 -4.20 10.73
C GLN A 130 11.21 -5.70 10.59
N ALA A 131 11.17 -6.42 11.70
CA ALA A 131 10.82 -7.84 11.69
C ALA A 131 9.39 -8.08 11.17
N MET A 132 8.44 -7.25 11.56
CA MET A 132 7.06 -7.34 11.08
C MET A 132 6.95 -7.14 9.56
N ILE A 133 7.68 -6.17 9.01
CA ILE A 133 7.69 -5.92 7.57
C ILE A 133 8.39 -7.05 6.81
N VAL A 134 9.47 -7.60 7.33
CA VAL A 134 10.10 -8.80 6.75
C VAL A 134 9.11 -9.96 6.68
N LEU A 135 8.37 -10.22 7.77
CA LEU A 135 7.33 -11.26 7.79
C LEU A 135 6.20 -10.97 6.79
N ALA A 136 5.78 -9.71 6.66
CA ALA A 136 4.77 -9.31 5.68
C ALA A 136 5.24 -9.56 4.24
N ASN A 137 6.48 -9.18 3.90
CA ASN A 137 7.07 -9.45 2.60
C ASN A 137 7.17 -10.96 2.29
N LEU A 138 7.61 -11.76 3.26
CA LEU A 138 7.64 -13.22 3.12
C LEU A 138 6.25 -13.82 2.96
N ALA A 139 5.24 -13.27 3.63
CA ALA A 139 3.86 -13.70 3.48
C ALA A 139 3.30 -13.45 2.06
N ILE A 140 3.71 -12.35 1.40
CA ILE A 140 3.37 -12.07 0.00
C ILE A 140 3.99 -13.13 -0.93
N ASP A 141 5.28 -13.45 -0.74
CA ASP A 141 5.97 -14.51 -1.50
C ASP A 141 5.29 -15.88 -1.29
N LEU A 142 4.97 -16.23 -0.04
CA LEU A 142 4.31 -17.48 0.30
C LEU A 142 2.90 -17.58 -0.30
N ALA A 143 2.12 -16.50 -0.24
CA ALA A 143 0.77 -16.45 -0.81
C ALA A 143 0.80 -16.74 -2.32
N LYS A 144 1.77 -16.20 -3.03
CA LYS A 144 2.01 -16.52 -4.44
C LYS A 144 2.34 -18.00 -4.63
N SER A 145 3.23 -18.58 -3.82
CA SER A 145 3.68 -19.97 -3.92
C SER A 145 2.54 -20.99 -3.71
N ILE A 146 1.50 -20.63 -2.95
CA ILE A 146 0.31 -21.45 -2.72
C ILE A 146 -0.87 -21.11 -3.66
N ASN A 147 -0.58 -20.43 -4.79
CA ASN A 147 -1.58 -20.01 -5.78
C ASN A 147 -2.67 -19.07 -5.26
N LYS A 148 -2.36 -18.27 -4.26
CA LYS A 148 -3.21 -17.21 -3.71
C LYS A 148 -2.46 -15.87 -3.71
N PRO A 149 -2.04 -15.37 -4.89
CA PRO A 149 -1.23 -14.16 -4.98
C PRO A 149 -1.96 -12.96 -4.39
N PHE A 150 -1.20 -12.08 -3.77
CA PHE A 150 -1.70 -10.87 -3.15
C PHE A 150 -0.81 -9.68 -3.52
N SER A 151 -1.44 -8.56 -3.92
CA SER A 151 -0.80 -7.25 -4.00
C SER A 151 -1.60 -6.28 -3.14
N GLY A 152 -0.94 -5.43 -2.36
CA GLY A 152 -1.63 -4.36 -1.64
C GLY A 152 -2.03 -3.22 -2.56
N GLY A 153 -3.22 -2.64 -2.35
CA GLY A 153 -3.68 -1.49 -3.12
C GLY A 153 -2.76 -0.26 -3.02
N TYR A 154 -1.94 -0.23 -1.98
CA TYR A 154 -0.89 0.77 -1.75
C TYR A 154 0.34 0.57 -2.64
N ASN A 155 0.43 -0.51 -3.41
CA ASN A 155 1.58 -0.88 -4.22
C ASN A 155 1.22 -1.90 -5.31
N THR A 156 0.29 -1.53 -6.17
CA THR A 156 -0.09 -2.36 -7.32
C THR A 156 0.37 -1.69 -8.61
N ILE A 157 1.17 -2.40 -9.39
CA ILE A 157 1.65 -1.97 -10.70
C ILE A 157 1.02 -2.87 -11.75
N VAL A 158 0.32 -2.29 -12.72
CA VAL A 158 -0.37 -3.07 -13.74
C VAL A 158 -0.36 -2.35 -15.09
N ARG A 159 -0.17 -3.11 -16.17
CA ARG A 159 -0.33 -2.57 -17.53
C ARG A 159 -1.78 -2.17 -17.77
N LYS A 160 -1.99 -0.98 -18.34
CA LYS A 160 -3.32 -0.35 -18.40
C LYS A 160 -4.36 -1.20 -19.13
N ASP A 161 -4.02 -1.81 -20.27
CA ASP A 161 -4.91 -2.70 -21.02
C ASP A 161 -5.36 -3.92 -20.20
N ILE A 162 -4.47 -4.45 -19.33
CA ILE A 162 -4.79 -5.55 -18.42
C ILE A 162 -5.73 -5.10 -17.32
N PHE A 163 -5.51 -3.90 -16.76
CA PHE A 163 -6.41 -3.31 -15.76
C PHE A 163 -7.83 -3.15 -16.32
N GLU A 164 -7.96 -2.62 -17.53
CA GLU A 164 -9.23 -2.45 -18.23
C GLU A 164 -9.90 -3.79 -18.56
N LYS A 165 -9.13 -4.78 -19.08
CA LYS A 165 -9.61 -6.14 -19.35
C LYS A 165 -10.12 -6.85 -18.08
N LEU A 166 -9.54 -6.53 -16.93
CA LEU A 166 -9.98 -7.03 -15.63
C LEU A 166 -11.13 -6.20 -15.02
N LYS A 167 -11.59 -5.13 -15.69
CA LYS A 167 -12.65 -4.22 -15.24
C LYS A 167 -12.32 -3.49 -13.93
N GLY A 168 -11.03 -3.20 -13.70
CA GLY A 168 -10.56 -2.44 -12.53
C GLY A 168 -10.82 -3.11 -11.18
N PHE A 169 -10.81 -2.31 -10.13
CA PHE A 169 -11.14 -2.72 -8.76
C PHE A 169 -12.65 -2.83 -8.57
N ASN A 170 -13.09 -3.78 -7.74
CA ASN A 170 -14.51 -4.00 -7.44
C ASN A 170 -15.02 -2.99 -6.40
N GLU A 171 -15.78 -2.00 -6.84
CA GLU A 171 -16.31 -0.92 -6.01
C GLU A 171 -17.38 -1.34 -5.00
N LYS A 172 -17.87 -2.58 -5.08
CA LYS A 172 -18.86 -3.14 -4.16
C LYS A 172 -18.23 -3.72 -2.90
N LEU A 173 -16.90 -3.90 -2.90
CA LEU A 173 -16.17 -4.42 -1.75
C LEU A 173 -15.82 -3.29 -0.79
N PRO A 174 -16.13 -3.42 0.51
CA PRO A 174 -15.77 -2.42 1.52
C PRO A 174 -14.28 -2.44 1.84
N ILE A 175 -13.62 -3.59 1.71
CA ILE A 175 -12.18 -3.81 1.92
C ILE A 175 -11.67 -4.94 1.02
N SER A 176 -10.34 -5.04 0.84
CA SER A 176 -9.66 -6.11 0.09
C SER A 176 -10.01 -6.16 -1.41
N GLU A 177 -10.30 -5.01 -1.99
CA GLU A 177 -10.49 -4.82 -3.43
C GLU A 177 -9.24 -5.17 -4.24
N ASP A 178 -8.08 -4.96 -3.65
CA ASP A 178 -6.76 -5.29 -4.16
C ASP A 178 -6.53 -6.81 -4.23
N HIS A 179 -6.91 -7.52 -3.18
CA HIS A 179 -6.87 -8.98 -3.18
C HIS A 179 -7.82 -9.58 -4.21
N ASP A 180 -9.07 -9.08 -4.29
CA ASP A 180 -10.03 -9.49 -5.32
C ASP A 180 -9.46 -9.29 -6.74
N PHE A 181 -8.87 -8.11 -6.98
CA PHE A 181 -8.26 -7.79 -8.26
C PHE A 181 -7.16 -8.78 -8.63
N THR A 182 -6.26 -9.06 -7.70
CA THR A 182 -5.13 -9.99 -7.92
C THR A 182 -5.60 -11.42 -8.15
N ILE A 183 -6.62 -11.90 -7.41
CA ILE A 183 -7.21 -13.23 -7.62
C ILE A 183 -7.94 -13.33 -8.96
N ARG A 184 -8.64 -12.27 -9.41
CA ARG A 184 -9.26 -12.24 -10.75
C ARG A 184 -8.21 -12.28 -11.86
N ALA A 185 -7.09 -11.60 -11.68
CA ALA A 185 -5.95 -11.67 -12.59
C ALA A 185 -5.39 -13.09 -12.67
N TYR A 186 -5.11 -13.71 -11.52
CA TYR A 186 -4.60 -15.08 -11.43
C TYR A 186 -5.54 -16.10 -12.12
N LYS A 187 -6.85 -16.02 -11.86
CA LYS A 187 -7.84 -16.90 -12.51
C LYS A 187 -7.90 -16.75 -14.04
N LYS A 188 -7.39 -15.65 -14.58
CA LYS A 188 -7.25 -15.42 -16.03
C LYS A 188 -5.84 -15.74 -16.56
N GLY A 189 -5.01 -16.40 -15.77
CA GLY A 189 -3.65 -16.81 -16.15
C GLY A 189 -2.64 -15.63 -16.15
N ILE A 190 -2.96 -14.52 -15.48
CA ILE A 190 -2.06 -13.38 -15.32
C ILE A 190 -1.29 -13.56 -14.02
N ASP A 191 0.01 -13.81 -14.13
CA ASP A 191 0.88 -14.01 -12.98
C ASP A 191 1.26 -12.68 -12.32
N LEU A 192 1.34 -12.68 -10.97
CA LEU A 192 1.83 -11.55 -10.18
C LEU A 192 3.36 -11.62 -10.10
N CYS A 193 4.05 -10.63 -10.67
CA CYS A 193 5.48 -10.44 -10.45
C CYS A 193 5.72 -9.77 -9.10
N ILE A 194 6.49 -10.38 -8.21
CA ILE A 194 6.91 -9.78 -6.95
C ILE A 194 8.35 -9.25 -7.14
N LEU A 195 8.52 -7.96 -6.97
CA LEU A 195 9.81 -7.29 -7.03
C LEU A 195 10.33 -7.09 -5.61
N ARG A 196 11.52 -7.60 -5.30
CA ARG A 196 12.18 -7.37 -4.01
C ARG A 196 12.82 -6.01 -3.94
N GLU A 197 13.21 -5.46 -5.09
CA GLU A 197 13.62 -4.09 -5.33
C GLU A 197 12.99 -3.60 -6.65
N PRO A 198 12.68 -2.28 -6.77
CA PRO A 198 12.73 -1.27 -5.69
C PRO A 198 11.65 -1.51 -4.63
N ARG A 199 11.82 -0.90 -3.43
CA ARG A 199 10.82 -0.95 -2.34
C ARG A 199 10.14 0.40 -2.15
N ILE A 200 8.91 0.37 -1.67
CA ILE A 200 8.29 1.57 -1.09
C ILE A 200 8.41 1.53 0.43
N THR A 201 8.55 2.69 1.04
CA THR A 201 8.45 2.86 2.49
C THR A 201 6.98 3.06 2.86
N MET A 202 6.43 2.14 3.65
CA MET A 202 5.03 2.18 4.09
C MET A 202 4.91 2.77 5.48
N SER A 203 3.98 3.70 5.67
CA SER A 203 3.68 4.24 6.99
C SER A 203 2.98 3.20 7.88
N LEU A 204 3.54 2.98 9.06
CA LEU A 204 2.95 2.14 10.10
C LEU A 204 1.98 2.93 11.01
N ARG A 205 1.41 4.05 10.49
CA ARG A 205 0.50 4.93 11.24
C ARG A 205 -0.69 4.19 11.84
N ARG A 206 -1.28 3.25 11.12
CA ARG A 206 -2.40 2.44 11.59
C ARG A 206 -1.99 1.54 12.75
N LEU A 207 -0.87 0.86 12.62
CA LEU A 207 -0.30 0.03 13.69
C LEU A 207 -0.07 0.85 14.97
N ARG A 208 0.46 2.08 14.82
CA ARG A 208 0.71 3.01 15.94
C ARG A 208 -0.58 3.53 16.57
N SER A 209 -1.62 3.78 15.78
CA SER A 209 -2.89 4.34 16.26
C SER A 209 -3.82 3.31 16.89
N GLU A 210 -3.98 2.14 16.26
CA GLU A 210 -4.87 1.07 16.73
C GLU A 210 -4.18 0.13 17.72
N GLY A 211 -2.85 0.05 17.66
CA GLY A 211 -2.00 -0.86 18.43
C GLY A 211 -1.73 -2.17 17.71
N THR A 212 -0.51 -2.71 17.92
CA THR A 212 0.03 -3.88 17.20
C THR A 212 -0.90 -5.09 17.26
N LEU A 213 -1.37 -5.46 18.46
CA LEU A 213 -2.25 -6.64 18.63
C LEU A 213 -3.60 -6.50 17.92
N THR A 214 -4.20 -5.29 17.96
CA THR A 214 -5.47 -5.02 17.28
C THR A 214 -5.30 -5.15 15.77
N THR A 215 -4.23 -4.56 15.22
CA THR A 215 -3.93 -4.61 13.78
C THR A 215 -3.64 -6.04 13.34
N LEU A 216 -2.79 -6.79 14.05
CA LEU A 216 -2.51 -8.20 13.75
C LEU A 216 -3.78 -9.07 13.78
N ARG A 217 -4.65 -8.86 14.77
CA ARG A 217 -5.96 -9.56 14.85
C ARG A 217 -6.82 -9.25 13.62
N LYS A 218 -6.94 -7.97 13.22
CA LYS A 218 -7.69 -7.58 12.02
C LYS A 218 -7.10 -8.22 10.76
N CYS A 219 -5.77 -8.20 10.61
CA CYS A 219 -5.09 -8.87 9.49
C CYS A 219 -5.37 -10.38 9.48
N ALA A 220 -5.27 -11.07 10.63
CA ALA A 220 -5.54 -12.49 10.72
C ALA A 220 -6.98 -12.83 10.36
N ILE A 221 -7.98 -12.07 10.86
CA ILE A 221 -9.40 -12.26 10.51
C ILE A 221 -9.62 -12.08 9.01
N THR A 222 -9.06 -10.99 8.42
CA THR A 222 -9.16 -10.70 6.99
C THR A 222 -8.55 -11.82 6.16
N SER A 223 -7.31 -12.21 6.45
CA SER A 223 -6.59 -13.26 5.72
C SER A 223 -7.31 -14.61 5.81
N THR A 224 -7.78 -15.00 7.01
CA THR A 224 -8.54 -16.23 7.22
C THR A 224 -9.84 -16.22 6.42
N HIS A 225 -10.59 -15.11 6.45
CA HIS A 225 -11.82 -14.96 5.66
C HIS A 225 -11.54 -15.10 4.16
N LEU A 226 -10.55 -14.39 3.64
CA LEU A 226 -10.18 -14.43 2.21
C LEU A 226 -9.77 -15.83 1.76
N VAL A 227 -9.04 -16.57 2.60
CA VAL A 227 -8.61 -17.94 2.31
C VAL A 227 -9.78 -18.93 2.32
N LEU A 228 -10.69 -18.84 3.30
CA LEU A 228 -11.75 -19.82 3.53
C LEU A 228 -13.06 -19.48 2.82
N LYS A 229 -13.41 -18.20 2.72
CA LYS A 229 -14.72 -17.74 2.24
C LYS A 229 -14.66 -16.87 0.99
N GLY A 230 -13.46 -16.40 0.58
CA GLY A 230 -13.30 -15.52 -0.58
C GLY A 230 -13.54 -14.03 -0.27
N PRO A 231 -13.95 -13.23 -1.26
CA PRO A 231 -14.06 -11.77 -1.13
C PRO A 231 -14.94 -11.32 0.04
N ILE A 232 -14.53 -10.25 0.71
CA ILE A 232 -15.23 -9.68 1.86
C ILE A 232 -16.31 -8.72 1.37
N THR A 233 -17.56 -9.17 1.38
CA THR A 233 -18.73 -8.41 0.89
C THR A 233 -19.46 -7.63 1.98
N LYS A 234 -19.15 -7.87 3.25
CA LYS A 234 -19.74 -7.19 4.42
C LYS A 234 -18.63 -6.74 5.36
N GLU A 235 -18.82 -5.64 6.04
CA GLU A 235 -17.85 -5.19 7.05
C GLU A 235 -17.66 -6.26 8.13
N LEU A 236 -16.41 -6.72 8.29
CA LEU A 236 -16.03 -7.68 9.35
C LEU A 236 -15.71 -6.99 10.67
N PHE A 237 -15.33 -5.71 10.61
CA PHE A 237 -14.99 -4.85 11.74
C PHE A 237 -15.00 -3.40 11.27
N ASP A 238 -15.06 -2.45 12.22
CA ASP A 238 -14.94 -1.02 11.91
C ASP A 238 -13.57 -0.75 11.25
N TYR A 239 -13.61 -0.35 9.97
CA TYR A 239 -12.47 -0.03 9.16
C TYR A 239 -12.59 1.39 8.60
N GLN A 240 -12.12 2.34 9.39
CA GLN A 240 -12.17 3.74 8.99
C GLN A 240 -11.04 4.07 8.00
N MET A 241 -11.38 4.77 6.93
CA MET A 241 -10.44 5.26 5.92
C MET A 241 -10.12 6.73 6.13
N GLY A 242 -8.95 7.16 5.62
CA GLY A 242 -8.50 8.55 5.62
C GLY A 242 -7.53 8.90 6.74
N GLY A 243 -6.65 9.85 6.45
CA GLY A 243 -5.56 10.27 7.33
C GLY A 243 -5.99 10.87 8.66
N HIS A 244 -7.21 11.41 8.74
CA HIS A 244 -7.76 12.04 9.97
C HIS A 244 -8.02 11.06 11.10
N VAL A 245 -8.17 9.77 10.81
CA VAL A 245 -8.48 8.71 11.80
C VAL A 245 -7.28 8.41 12.70
N HIS A 246 -6.08 8.72 12.26
CA HIS A 246 -4.84 8.35 12.95
C HIS A 246 -4.33 9.45 13.92
N LYS A 247 -5.24 10.04 14.73
CA LYS A 247 -4.84 10.89 15.84
C LYS A 247 -4.01 10.09 16.84
N LYS A 248 -2.83 10.60 17.24
CA LYS A 248 -1.96 9.98 18.26
C LYS A 248 -2.79 9.57 19.46
N ARG A 249 -2.96 8.28 19.68
CA ARG A 249 -3.53 7.78 20.94
C ARG A 249 -2.57 8.19 22.05
N LYS A 250 -3.09 8.82 23.13
CA LYS A 250 -2.30 8.96 24.36
C LYS A 250 -1.76 7.58 24.71
N LYS A 251 -0.43 7.43 24.86
CA LYS A 251 0.21 6.17 25.27
C LYS A 251 -0.54 5.65 26.50
N LYS A 252 -1.39 4.65 26.35
CA LYS A 252 -1.83 3.86 27.49
C LYS A 252 -0.55 3.20 28.02
N LYS A 253 -0.23 3.41 29.29
CA LYS A 253 0.87 2.67 29.96
C LYS A 253 0.67 1.20 29.62
N ILE A 254 1.69 0.58 29.02
CA ILE A 254 1.74 -0.86 28.80
C ILE A 254 1.45 -1.48 30.16
N SER A 255 0.45 -2.35 30.24
CA SER A 255 0.04 -2.90 31.54
C SER A 255 1.23 -3.67 32.11
N GLU A 256 1.43 -3.61 33.42
CA GLU A 256 2.48 -4.32 34.13
C GLU A 256 2.55 -5.82 33.77
N ARG A 257 1.43 -6.42 33.41
CA ARG A 257 1.35 -7.79 32.87
C ARG A 257 2.15 -7.99 31.56
N ILE A 258 2.07 -7.05 30.60
CA ILE A 258 2.83 -7.18 29.33
C ILE A 258 4.32 -7.04 29.61
N ASN A 259 4.74 -6.13 30.49
CA ASN A 259 6.13 -6.01 30.90
C ASN A 259 6.62 -7.27 31.62
N TYR A 260 5.77 -7.95 32.40
CA TYR A 260 6.08 -9.23 33.03
C TYR A 260 6.32 -10.33 31.97
N TYR A 261 5.45 -10.44 30.95
CA TYR A 261 5.60 -11.43 29.87
C TYR A 261 6.85 -11.17 29.02
N LEU A 262 7.15 -9.89 28.68
CA LEU A 262 8.36 -9.55 27.93
C LEU A 262 9.62 -9.93 28.71
N LYS A 263 9.70 -9.61 30.02
CA LYS A 263 10.82 -10.05 30.88
C LYS A 263 10.91 -11.59 31.02
N SER A 264 9.80 -12.30 30.89
CA SER A 264 9.81 -13.76 30.91
C SER A 264 10.35 -14.36 29.61
N ILE A 265 10.10 -13.73 28.46
CA ILE A 265 10.65 -14.12 27.16
C ILE A 265 12.16 -13.88 27.15
N ASP A 266 12.63 -12.73 27.62
CA ASP A 266 14.07 -12.44 27.73
C ASP A 266 14.78 -13.50 28.57
N LYS A 267 14.21 -13.90 29.72
CA LYS A 267 14.78 -14.97 30.57
C LYS A 267 14.83 -16.35 29.90
N ILE A 268 13.83 -16.65 29.03
CA ILE A 268 13.82 -17.91 28.28
C ILE A 268 14.88 -17.87 27.18
N GLN A 269 15.05 -16.72 26.55
CA GLN A 269 16.07 -16.52 25.51
C GLN A 269 17.49 -16.65 26.09
N ASP A 270 17.75 -16.04 27.25
CA ASP A 270 19.03 -16.18 27.97
C ASP A 270 19.33 -17.62 28.37
N LYS A 271 18.29 -18.36 28.84
CA LYS A 271 18.43 -19.79 29.14
C LYS A 271 18.74 -20.65 27.94
N LEU A 272 18.09 -20.36 26.79
CA LEU A 272 18.33 -21.08 25.52
C LEU A 272 19.77 -20.81 25.02
N LEU A 273 20.26 -19.58 25.14
CA LEU A 273 21.62 -19.22 24.76
C LEU A 273 22.66 -19.89 25.65
N GLN A 274 22.36 -20.08 26.97
CA GLN A 274 23.24 -20.82 27.91
C GLN A 274 23.26 -22.34 27.68
N LEU A 275 22.22 -22.91 27.04
CA LEU A 275 22.16 -24.33 26.70
C LEU A 275 22.80 -24.68 25.35
N LEU A 276 23.06 -23.65 24.51
CA LEU A 276 23.66 -23.80 23.19
C LEU A 276 25.18 -23.48 23.18
N ASN A 277 25.73 -22.99 24.31
CA ASN A 277 27.18 -22.84 24.60
C ASN A 277 27.64 -23.89 25.57
#